data_eaaca9773bc54224e843437f6c166d74
#
_entry.id   eaaca9773bc54224e843437f6c166d74
#
_cell.length_a   1.000
_cell.length_b   1.000
_cell.length_c   1.000
_cell.angle_alpha   90.00
_cell.angle_beta   90.00
_cell.angle_gamma   90.00
#
_symmetry.space_group_name_H-M   'P 1'
#
loop_
_entity.id
_entity.type
_entity.pdbx_description
1 polymer ?
#
loop_
_entity_poly.entity_id
_entity_poly.type
_entity_poly.pdbx_seq_one_letter_code
_entity_poly.pdbx_strand_id
1 'polypeptide(L)'
;LLGHLSDKVTPITLKADAIDGYDEASVTLPKVELKAGAYDTTVYVAVARPAQEDVTYAAKISFEQGDKSMKDFDSFIIYATESYTEPSNWDDDIYGAYSKDKYKFIAKTLRKADFCNERSDVQCNTYNPALITAVREWHKENPNEAIPYDIPFLGSDYYYGEYDQPDYWGDLQDKYFGDYDGYGFGNLASSL
;
A
#
# COMPACT_ATOMS: atom_id res chain seq x y z
N LEU A 1 -26.08 -30.89 -8.33
CA LEU A 1 -27.52 -30.85 -8.01
C LEU A 1 -27.76 -29.51 -7.30
N LEU A 2 -28.30 -28.54 -8.01
CA LEU A 2 -28.82 -27.33 -7.38
C LEU A 2 -30.05 -27.74 -6.58
N GLY A 3 -30.04 -27.45 -5.28
CA GLY A 3 -31.19 -27.68 -4.41
C GLY A 3 -32.40 -26.85 -4.83
N HIS A 4 -33.55 -27.12 -4.26
CA HIS A 4 -34.72 -26.27 -4.43
C HIS A 4 -34.43 -24.89 -3.79
N LEU A 5 -34.82 -23.84 -4.49
CA LEU A 5 -34.77 -22.48 -3.94
C LEU A 5 -35.71 -22.39 -2.74
N SER A 6 -35.22 -21.79 -1.66
CA SER A 6 -36.08 -21.55 -0.49
C SER A 6 -37.04 -20.41 -0.78
N ASP A 7 -38.29 -20.57 -0.41
CA ASP A 7 -39.30 -19.50 -0.44
C ASP A 7 -39.21 -18.54 0.75
N LYS A 8 -38.22 -18.75 1.64
CA LYS A 8 -37.96 -17.96 2.85
C LYS A 8 -36.53 -17.47 2.87
N VAL A 9 -36.33 -16.33 3.54
CA VAL A 9 -35.00 -15.87 3.88
C VAL A 9 -34.31 -16.90 4.75
N THR A 10 -33.07 -17.27 4.39
CA THR A 10 -32.28 -18.27 5.12
C THR A 10 -31.05 -17.56 5.73
N PRO A 11 -30.96 -17.49 7.06
CA PRO A 11 -29.76 -16.95 7.71
C PRO A 11 -28.60 -17.92 7.50
N ILE A 12 -27.40 -17.33 7.28
CA ILE A 12 -26.14 -18.06 7.17
C ILE A 12 -25.23 -17.59 8.29
N THR A 13 -24.81 -18.52 9.14
CA THR A 13 -23.86 -18.22 10.21
C THR A 13 -22.44 -18.46 9.72
N LEU A 14 -21.60 -17.43 9.82
CA LEU A 14 -20.17 -17.52 9.57
C LEU A 14 -19.43 -17.66 10.88
N LYS A 15 -18.33 -18.41 10.86
CA LYS A 15 -17.43 -18.60 11.99
C LYS A 15 -16.00 -18.39 11.52
N ALA A 16 -15.19 -17.75 12.35
CA ALA A 16 -13.74 -17.63 12.15
C ALA A 16 -13.03 -18.46 13.23
N ASP A 17 -12.10 -19.28 12.83
CA ASP A 17 -11.27 -20.11 13.70
C ASP A 17 -9.79 -19.81 13.44
N ALA A 18 -8.96 -19.89 14.47
CA ALA A 18 -7.51 -19.82 14.34
C ALA A 18 -6.96 -21.03 13.57
N ILE A 19 -5.78 -20.87 12.99
CA ILE A 19 -5.05 -21.89 12.25
C ILE A 19 -3.74 -22.18 12.96
N ASP A 20 -3.46 -23.42 13.22
CA ASP A 20 -2.20 -23.83 13.85
C ASP A 20 -0.99 -23.38 13.02
N GLY A 21 0.00 -22.82 13.70
CA GLY A 21 1.24 -22.34 13.09
C GLY A 21 1.20 -20.90 12.57
N TYR A 22 0.09 -20.19 12.74
CA TYR A 22 -0.07 -18.78 12.38
C TYR A 22 -0.63 -17.99 13.55
N ASP A 23 -0.31 -16.71 13.61
CA ASP A 23 -1.01 -15.77 14.48
C ASP A 23 -2.45 -15.56 13.98
N GLU A 24 -3.38 -15.36 14.90
CA GLU A 24 -4.79 -15.23 14.57
C GLU A 24 -5.07 -13.90 13.86
N ALA A 25 -5.65 -13.98 12.65
CA ALA A 25 -6.10 -12.80 11.93
C ALA A 25 -7.39 -12.24 12.56
N SER A 26 -7.39 -10.95 12.86
CA SER A 26 -8.59 -10.26 13.33
C SER A 26 -9.57 -10.05 12.17
N VAL A 27 -10.70 -10.76 12.24
CA VAL A 27 -11.70 -10.78 11.16
C VAL A 27 -13.04 -10.31 11.71
N THR A 28 -13.70 -9.42 10.97
CA THR A 28 -15.09 -9.01 11.26
C THR A 28 -16.04 -9.68 10.28
N LEU A 29 -16.88 -10.55 10.80
CA LEU A 29 -17.87 -11.29 10.04
C LEU A 29 -19.21 -10.53 9.99
N PRO A 30 -19.79 -10.31 8.80
CA PRO A 30 -21.10 -9.68 8.68
C PRO A 30 -22.22 -10.67 9.00
N LYS A 31 -23.41 -10.15 9.27
CA LYS A 31 -24.63 -10.96 9.21
C LYS A 31 -24.95 -11.26 7.74
N VAL A 32 -25.16 -12.52 7.46
CA VAL A 32 -25.44 -12.99 6.10
C VAL A 32 -26.81 -13.63 6.03
N GLU A 33 -27.57 -13.27 5.02
CA GLU A 33 -28.87 -13.85 4.72
C GLU A 33 -28.97 -14.14 3.22
N LEU A 34 -29.39 -15.34 2.87
CA LEU A 34 -29.80 -15.69 1.52
C LEU A 34 -31.26 -15.30 1.34
N LYS A 35 -31.56 -14.41 0.40
CA LYS A 35 -32.94 -13.98 0.11
C LYS A 35 -33.80 -15.13 -0.41
N ALA A 36 -35.10 -15.03 -0.15
CA ALA A 36 -36.06 -15.98 -0.74
C ALA A 36 -35.93 -15.99 -2.27
N GLY A 37 -35.88 -17.16 -2.85
CA GLY A 37 -35.71 -17.35 -4.30
C GLY A 37 -34.31 -17.11 -4.83
N ALA A 38 -33.34 -16.76 -3.99
CA ALA A 38 -31.93 -16.61 -4.38
C ALA A 38 -31.17 -17.92 -4.20
N TYR A 39 -30.19 -18.16 -5.05
CA TYR A 39 -29.28 -19.31 -4.99
C TYR A 39 -27.85 -18.91 -4.61
N ASP A 40 -27.57 -17.63 -4.54
CA ASP A 40 -26.27 -17.10 -4.13
C ASP A 40 -26.39 -15.76 -3.38
N THR A 41 -25.32 -15.39 -2.70
CA THR A 41 -25.15 -14.07 -2.11
C THR A 41 -23.65 -13.75 -2.01
N THR A 42 -23.31 -12.48 -2.17
CA THR A 42 -21.92 -12.00 -1.99
C THR A 42 -21.74 -11.52 -0.58
N VAL A 43 -20.65 -11.93 0.05
CA VAL A 43 -20.30 -11.57 1.42
C VAL A 43 -18.96 -10.87 1.43
N TYR A 44 -18.88 -9.72 2.13
CA TYR A 44 -17.65 -9.00 2.35
C TYR A 44 -17.19 -9.21 3.79
N VAL A 45 -16.02 -9.82 3.93
CA VAL A 45 -15.37 -10.05 5.23
C VAL A 45 -14.28 -8.98 5.39
N ALA A 46 -14.34 -8.24 6.49
CA ALA A 46 -13.31 -7.28 6.81
C ALA A 46 -12.19 -7.95 7.60
N VAL A 47 -10.95 -7.75 7.16
CA VAL A 47 -9.74 -8.23 7.85
C VAL A 47 -8.98 -7.02 8.36
N ALA A 48 -8.66 -7.01 9.64
CA ALA A 48 -7.84 -5.96 10.21
C ALA A 48 -6.40 -6.05 9.68
N ARG A 49 -5.74 -4.90 9.62
CA ARG A 49 -4.32 -4.83 9.28
C ARG A 49 -3.51 -5.64 10.29
N PRO A 50 -2.53 -6.45 9.85
CA PRO A 50 -1.60 -7.14 10.72
C PRO A 50 -0.94 -6.20 11.74
N ALA A 51 -0.79 -6.68 12.98
CA ALA A 51 -0.21 -5.89 14.05
C ALA A 51 1.32 -5.79 13.96
N GLN A 52 1.96 -6.77 13.30
CA GLN A 52 3.40 -6.83 13.11
C GLN A 52 3.73 -7.03 11.64
N GLU A 53 4.77 -6.34 11.19
CA GLU A 53 5.31 -6.49 9.84
C GLU A 53 6.00 -7.86 9.69
N ASP A 54 5.93 -8.39 8.47
CA ASP A 54 6.54 -9.66 8.08
C ASP A 54 6.04 -10.89 8.87
N VAL A 55 4.96 -10.73 9.64
CA VAL A 55 4.25 -11.83 10.29
C VAL A 55 2.97 -12.13 9.51
N THR A 56 2.76 -13.41 9.21
CA THR A 56 1.55 -13.85 8.55
C THR A 56 0.51 -14.25 9.60
N TYR A 57 -0.61 -13.59 9.56
CA TYR A 57 -1.81 -13.90 10.34
C TYR A 57 -2.76 -14.73 9.48
N ALA A 58 -3.47 -15.66 10.08
CA ALA A 58 -4.43 -16.49 9.35
C ALA A 58 -5.73 -16.70 10.12
N ALA A 59 -6.81 -16.89 9.37
CA ALA A 59 -8.10 -17.30 9.92
C ALA A 59 -8.80 -18.24 8.94
N LYS A 60 -9.41 -19.29 9.45
CA LYS A 60 -10.30 -20.17 8.71
C LYS A 60 -11.72 -19.67 8.86
N ILE A 61 -12.33 -19.28 7.77
CA ILE A 61 -13.75 -18.90 7.73
C ILE A 61 -14.57 -20.10 7.30
N SER A 62 -15.53 -20.48 8.10
CA SER A 62 -16.42 -21.61 7.84
C SER A 62 -17.89 -21.19 7.93
N PHE A 63 -18.74 -22.00 7.31
CA PHE A 63 -20.19 -21.85 7.37
C PHE A 63 -20.75 -22.85 8.38
N GLU A 64 -21.50 -22.37 9.33
CA GLU A 64 -22.33 -23.24 10.18
C GLU A 64 -23.63 -23.56 9.45
N GLN A 65 -23.63 -24.64 8.72
CA GLN A 65 -24.83 -25.11 8.03
C GLN A 65 -25.17 -26.51 8.46
N GLY A 66 -25.56 -26.78 9.66
CA GLY A 66 -26.11 -28.07 10.05
C GLY A 66 -25.78 -29.26 9.13
N ASP A 67 -26.71 -30.16 8.89
CA ASP A 67 -26.52 -31.38 8.07
C ASP A 67 -26.41 -31.13 6.55
N LYS A 68 -26.27 -29.89 6.07
CA LYS A 68 -26.33 -29.52 4.65
C LYS A 68 -25.01 -29.04 4.07
N SER A 69 -23.93 -29.04 4.83
CA SER A 69 -22.63 -28.58 4.34
C SER A 69 -22.02 -29.57 3.34
N MET A 70 -21.48 -29.06 2.24
CA MET A 70 -20.65 -29.86 1.35
C MET A 70 -19.23 -29.83 1.95
N LYS A 71 -18.81 -30.94 2.56
CA LYS A 71 -17.60 -31.07 3.36
C LYS A 71 -16.31 -30.46 2.75
N ASP A 72 -16.24 -30.39 1.44
CA ASP A 72 -15.03 -29.90 0.75
C ASP A 72 -15.09 -28.40 0.38
N PHE A 73 -16.23 -27.73 0.61
CA PHE A 73 -16.47 -26.34 0.21
C PHE A 73 -17.14 -25.51 1.30
N ASP A 74 -17.04 -25.94 2.55
CA ASP A 74 -17.67 -25.28 3.69
C ASP A 74 -16.79 -24.24 4.37
N SER A 75 -15.55 -24.09 3.91
CA SER A 75 -14.60 -23.17 4.50
C SER A 75 -13.55 -22.68 3.50
N PHE A 76 -12.93 -21.55 3.82
CA PHE A 76 -11.77 -21.03 3.15
C PHE A 76 -10.81 -20.38 4.17
N ILE A 77 -9.55 -20.24 3.78
CA ILE A 77 -8.52 -19.65 4.63
C ILE A 77 -8.18 -18.25 4.10
N ILE A 78 -8.11 -17.29 5.01
CA ILE A 78 -7.60 -15.97 4.75
C ILE A 78 -6.20 -15.89 5.37
N TYR A 79 -5.23 -15.44 4.57
CA TYR A 79 -3.91 -15.05 5.04
C TYR A 79 -3.77 -13.55 4.91
N ALA A 80 -3.29 -12.90 5.97
CA ALA A 80 -3.01 -11.48 6.01
C ALA A 80 -1.56 -11.26 6.46
N THR A 81 -0.78 -10.65 5.59
CA THR A 81 0.62 -10.29 5.89
C THR A 81 0.83 -8.84 5.51
N GLU A 82 1.45 -8.08 6.39
CA GLU A 82 1.98 -6.77 6.05
C GLU A 82 3.47 -6.93 5.77
N SER A 83 3.83 -7.00 4.50
CA SER A 83 5.22 -7.12 4.07
C SER A 83 5.55 -6.01 3.06
N TYR A 84 6.74 -5.46 3.21
CA TYR A 84 7.29 -4.43 2.34
C TYR A 84 8.55 -4.99 1.70
N THR A 85 8.37 -5.93 0.78
CA THR A 85 9.45 -6.44 -0.06
C THR A 85 9.58 -5.58 -1.30
N GLU A 86 10.80 -5.51 -1.83
CA GLU A 86 11.04 -4.81 -3.09
C GLU A 86 10.16 -5.36 -4.21
N PRO A 87 9.31 -4.53 -4.84
CA PRO A 87 8.54 -4.94 -6.00
C PRO A 87 9.48 -5.29 -7.16
N SER A 88 9.15 -6.33 -7.93
CA SER A 88 9.97 -6.75 -9.08
C SER A 88 10.05 -5.70 -10.20
N ASN A 89 9.20 -4.71 -10.16
CA ASN A 89 9.11 -3.56 -11.07
C ASN A 89 9.45 -2.24 -10.37
N TRP A 90 10.20 -2.30 -9.26
CA TRP A 90 10.81 -1.11 -8.68
C TRP A 90 11.76 -0.50 -9.68
N ASP A 91 11.73 0.81 -9.82
CA ASP A 91 12.55 1.56 -10.77
C ASP A 91 13.48 2.50 -10.01
N ASP A 92 14.76 2.14 -9.99
CA ASP A 92 15.80 2.91 -9.30
C ASP A 92 16.02 4.29 -9.93
N ASP A 93 15.76 4.45 -11.23
CA ASP A 93 15.87 5.74 -11.90
C ASP A 93 14.77 6.71 -11.49
N ILE A 94 13.63 6.17 -11.05
CA ILE A 94 12.49 6.98 -10.58
C ILE A 94 12.55 7.20 -9.06
N TYR A 95 12.80 6.14 -8.29
CA TYR A 95 12.68 6.15 -6.83
C TYR A 95 14.00 6.03 -6.09
N GLY A 96 15.12 5.82 -6.80
CA GLY A 96 16.42 5.50 -6.22
C GLY A 96 16.47 4.08 -5.65
N ALA A 97 17.60 3.72 -5.07
CA ALA A 97 17.77 2.40 -4.48
C ALA A 97 16.64 2.07 -3.49
N TYR A 98 16.12 0.86 -3.58
CA TYR A 98 15.04 0.42 -2.71
C TYR A 98 15.44 0.47 -1.23
N SER A 99 14.52 0.95 -0.41
CA SER A 99 14.51 0.70 1.02
C SER A 99 13.06 0.53 1.52
N LYS A 100 12.90 -0.24 2.58
CA LYS A 100 11.60 -0.50 3.19
C LYS A 100 10.91 0.80 3.64
N ASP A 101 11.66 1.72 4.22
CA ASP A 101 11.14 3.00 4.70
C ASP A 101 10.73 3.93 3.56
N LYS A 102 11.53 3.95 2.49
CA LYS A 102 11.18 4.67 1.25
C LYS A 102 9.87 4.14 0.64
N TYR A 103 9.76 2.83 0.48
CA TYR A 103 8.53 2.22 -0.03
C TYR A 103 7.31 2.58 0.82
N LYS A 104 7.42 2.46 2.15
CA LYS A 104 6.34 2.84 3.07
C LYS A 104 5.94 4.30 2.94
N PHE A 105 6.92 5.20 2.85
CA PHE A 105 6.66 6.62 2.69
C PHE A 105 5.92 6.90 1.40
N ILE A 106 6.37 6.34 0.27
CA ILE A 106 5.75 6.51 -1.03
C ILE A 106 4.32 5.96 -1.02
N ALA A 107 4.15 4.71 -0.57
CA ALA A 107 2.84 4.07 -0.51
C ALA A 107 1.85 4.84 0.39
N LYS A 108 2.30 5.37 1.51
CA LYS A 108 1.50 6.20 2.42
C LYS A 108 1.11 7.52 1.78
N THR A 109 2.06 8.20 1.15
CA THR A 109 1.84 9.49 0.50
C THR A 109 0.86 9.37 -0.65
N LEU A 110 1.05 8.39 -1.51
CA LEU A 110 0.19 8.14 -2.67
C LEU A 110 -1.12 7.42 -2.31
N ARG A 111 -1.23 6.89 -1.09
CA ARG A 111 -2.32 6.01 -0.64
C ARG A 111 -2.53 4.81 -1.57
N LYS A 112 -1.43 4.29 -2.11
CA LYS A 112 -1.41 3.24 -3.10
C LYS A 112 -0.17 2.37 -2.91
N ALA A 113 -0.35 1.08 -2.66
CA ALA A 113 0.75 0.14 -2.46
C ALA A 113 1.36 -0.36 -3.79
N ASP A 114 0.56 -0.44 -4.84
CA ASP A 114 0.95 -0.92 -6.16
C ASP A 114 1.35 0.20 -7.13
N PHE A 115 1.90 1.30 -6.61
CA PHE A 115 2.28 2.48 -7.39
C PHE A 115 3.31 2.17 -8.49
N CYS A 116 4.18 1.19 -8.29
CA CYS A 116 5.15 0.74 -9.29
C CYS A 116 4.51 0.05 -10.52
N ASN A 117 3.23 -0.34 -10.44
CA ASN A 117 2.50 -0.94 -11.57
C ASN A 117 1.99 0.10 -12.56
N GLU A 118 2.06 1.37 -12.22
CA GLU A 118 1.64 2.44 -13.12
C GLU A 118 2.69 2.69 -14.21
N ARG A 119 2.24 3.32 -15.29
CA ARG A 119 3.12 3.73 -16.39
C ARG A 119 4.13 4.77 -15.89
N SER A 120 5.34 4.76 -16.44
CA SER A 120 6.41 5.67 -16.04
C SER A 120 6.02 7.14 -16.15
N ASP A 121 5.21 7.52 -17.16
CA ASP A 121 4.73 8.89 -17.30
C ASP A 121 3.78 9.32 -16.17
N VAL A 122 2.98 8.40 -15.63
CA VAL A 122 2.14 8.65 -14.45
C VAL A 122 3.02 8.77 -13.20
N GLN A 123 4.00 7.89 -13.06
CA GLN A 123 4.92 7.90 -11.94
C GLN A 123 5.71 9.22 -11.90
N CYS A 124 6.26 9.66 -13.03
CA CYS A 124 7.03 10.91 -13.12
C CYS A 124 6.15 12.16 -13.02
N ASN A 125 5.03 12.23 -13.74
CA ASN A 125 4.28 13.47 -13.88
C ASN A 125 3.17 13.67 -12.85
N THR A 126 2.76 12.59 -12.16
CA THR A 126 1.69 12.65 -11.16
C THR A 126 2.21 12.36 -9.77
N TYR A 127 3.00 11.29 -9.60
CA TYR A 127 3.45 10.87 -8.28
C TYR A 127 4.60 11.70 -7.76
N ASN A 128 5.59 12.01 -8.60
CA ASN A 128 6.75 12.80 -8.18
C ASN A 128 6.39 14.15 -7.57
N PRO A 129 5.49 14.97 -8.13
CA PRO A 129 5.07 16.21 -7.49
C PRO A 129 4.47 16.02 -6.10
N ALA A 130 3.65 14.99 -5.93
CA ALA A 130 3.07 14.67 -4.62
C ALA A 130 4.13 14.24 -3.60
N LEU A 131 5.10 13.45 -4.03
CA LEU A 131 6.21 12.99 -3.19
C LEU A 131 7.14 14.14 -2.81
N ILE A 132 7.48 15.03 -3.74
CA ILE A 132 8.27 16.24 -3.47
C ILE A 132 7.57 17.09 -2.41
N THR A 133 6.27 17.33 -2.57
CA THR A 133 5.49 18.08 -1.58
C THR A 133 5.52 17.43 -0.21
N ALA A 134 5.32 16.11 -0.15
CA ALA A 134 5.33 15.37 1.11
C ALA A 134 6.71 15.38 1.80
N VAL A 135 7.80 15.28 1.04
CA VAL A 135 9.16 15.38 1.59
C VAL A 135 9.41 16.77 2.18
N ARG A 136 8.94 17.83 1.52
CA ARG A 136 9.05 19.20 2.02
C ARG A 136 8.28 19.41 3.32
N GLU A 137 7.06 18.90 3.38
CA GLU A 137 6.24 18.97 4.60
C GLU A 137 6.94 18.21 5.73
N TRP A 138 7.43 17.00 5.44
CA TRP A 138 8.18 16.21 6.41
C TRP A 138 9.41 16.96 6.92
N HIS A 139 10.18 17.58 6.04
CA HIS A 139 11.38 18.32 6.44
C HIS A 139 11.07 19.58 7.26
N LYS A 140 9.96 20.27 7.00
CA LYS A 140 9.50 21.38 7.84
C LYS A 140 9.18 20.92 9.27
N GLU A 141 8.61 19.73 9.41
CA GLU A 141 8.31 19.13 10.71
C GLU A 141 9.55 18.56 11.40
N ASN A 142 10.57 18.16 10.61
CA ASN A 142 11.79 17.50 11.09
C ASN A 142 13.06 18.22 10.55
N PRO A 143 13.28 19.51 10.86
CA PRO A 143 14.31 20.32 10.19
C PRO A 143 15.75 19.88 10.50
N ASN A 144 15.96 19.11 11.56
CA ASN A 144 17.28 18.62 11.97
C ASN A 144 17.50 17.14 11.66
N GLU A 145 16.55 16.49 11.05
CA GLU A 145 16.64 15.08 10.70
C GLU A 145 17.00 14.90 9.23
N ALA A 146 17.92 13.97 8.97
CA ALA A 146 18.21 13.56 7.60
C ALA A 146 17.00 12.86 7.01
N ILE A 147 16.68 13.14 5.75
CA ILE A 147 15.71 12.32 5.01
C ILE A 147 16.24 10.89 5.00
N PRO A 148 15.46 9.91 5.49
CA PRO A 148 15.96 8.54 5.67
C PRO A 148 16.18 7.78 4.35
N TYR A 149 16.02 8.43 3.21
CA TYR A 149 16.13 7.84 1.86
C TYR A 149 16.41 8.94 0.84
N ASP A 150 17.17 8.57 -0.17
CA ASP A 150 17.38 9.36 -1.38
C ASP A 150 16.17 9.19 -2.32
N ILE A 151 15.75 10.27 -2.94
CA ILE A 151 14.68 10.27 -3.95
C ILE A 151 15.24 11.01 -5.18
N PRO A 152 15.65 10.32 -6.24
CA PRO A 152 16.35 10.90 -7.38
C PRO A 152 15.62 12.06 -8.04
N PHE A 153 14.30 11.98 -8.11
CA PHE A 153 13.52 13.04 -8.74
C PHE A 153 13.45 14.36 -7.94
N LEU A 154 13.94 14.41 -6.71
CA LEU A 154 14.10 15.67 -6.00
C LEU A 154 15.10 16.58 -6.70
N GLY A 155 16.00 16.02 -7.51
CA GLY A 155 16.99 16.72 -8.30
C GLY A 155 16.58 17.02 -9.74
N SER A 156 15.37 16.70 -10.16
CA SER A 156 14.96 16.92 -11.55
C SER A 156 14.60 18.38 -11.84
N ASP A 157 15.20 18.95 -12.87
CA ASP A 157 15.02 20.35 -13.29
C ASP A 157 13.54 20.71 -13.57
N TYR A 158 12.73 19.71 -13.85
CA TYR A 158 11.31 19.88 -14.14
C TYR A 158 10.51 20.51 -12.99
N TYR A 159 10.97 20.35 -11.74
CA TYR A 159 10.21 20.79 -10.56
C TYR A 159 10.78 22.07 -9.89
N TYR A 160 11.86 22.62 -10.40
CA TYR A 160 12.53 23.75 -9.78
C TYR A 160 11.95 25.11 -10.12
N GLY A 161 11.31 25.25 -11.25
CA GLY A 161 10.72 26.53 -11.68
C GLY A 161 9.58 27.05 -10.81
N GLU A 162 9.05 26.23 -9.92
CA GLU A 162 7.92 26.58 -9.06
C GLU A 162 8.28 26.84 -7.59
N TYR A 163 9.58 26.80 -7.25
CA TYR A 163 10.00 26.88 -5.85
C TYR A 163 10.69 28.18 -5.48
N ASP A 164 9.97 29.03 -4.79
CA ASP A 164 10.41 30.35 -4.29
C ASP A 164 11.51 30.30 -3.21
N GLN A 165 12.16 29.19 -2.95
CA GLN A 165 13.21 29.06 -1.93
C GLN A 165 14.44 28.33 -2.49
N PRO A 166 15.29 29.03 -3.25
CA PRO A 166 16.53 28.47 -3.79
C PRO A 166 17.46 27.92 -2.69
N ASP A 167 17.52 28.58 -1.54
CA ASP A 167 18.39 28.17 -0.43
C ASP A 167 18.01 26.79 0.15
N TYR A 168 16.72 26.52 0.23
CA TYR A 168 16.22 25.24 0.74
C TYR A 168 16.67 24.05 -0.14
N TRP A 169 16.67 24.23 -1.45
CA TRP A 169 17.11 23.18 -2.38
C TRP A 169 18.61 23.07 -2.50
N GLY A 170 19.34 24.20 -2.44
CA GLY A 170 20.79 24.21 -2.33
C GLY A 170 21.24 23.41 -1.12
N ASP A 171 20.66 23.68 0.03
CA ASP A 171 20.97 22.97 1.28
C ASP A 171 20.64 21.47 1.19
N LEU A 172 19.55 21.08 0.53
CA LEU A 172 19.21 19.69 0.30
C LEU A 172 20.18 19.03 -0.67
N GLN A 173 20.51 19.69 -1.76
CA GLN A 173 21.46 19.19 -2.74
C GLN A 173 22.82 18.96 -2.10
N ASP A 174 23.39 19.96 -1.42
CA ASP A 174 24.68 19.86 -0.75
C ASP A 174 24.71 18.78 0.32
N LYS A 175 23.60 18.66 1.05
CA LYS A 175 23.49 17.72 2.17
C LYS A 175 23.28 16.26 1.73
N TYR A 176 22.55 16.01 0.66
CA TYR A 176 22.12 14.65 0.27
C TYR A 176 22.72 14.14 -1.04
N PHE A 177 23.10 15.03 -1.95
CA PHE A 177 23.56 14.63 -3.27
C PHE A 177 25.02 14.98 -3.53
N GLY A 178 25.63 15.82 -2.68
CA GLY A 178 27.01 16.29 -2.87
C GLY A 178 27.19 17.06 -4.19
N ASP A 179 28.42 17.15 -4.63
CA ASP A 179 28.77 17.74 -5.95
C ASP A 179 28.34 16.79 -7.08
N TYR A 180 27.05 16.71 -7.35
CA TYR A 180 26.54 15.93 -8.48
C TYR A 180 26.70 16.73 -9.79
N ASP A 181 27.86 16.56 -10.43
CA ASP A 181 28.25 17.25 -11.67
C ASP A 181 27.46 16.85 -12.92
N GLY A 182 26.39 16.08 -12.80
CA GLY A 182 25.79 15.41 -13.94
C GLY A 182 24.65 16.15 -14.64
N TYR A 183 23.68 16.66 -13.91
CA TYR A 183 22.54 17.41 -14.45
C TYR A 183 22.02 18.32 -13.34
N GLY A 184 22.79 19.33 -13.07
CA GLY A 184 22.64 19.95 -11.81
C GLY A 184 22.01 21.33 -11.90
N PHE A 185 21.47 21.64 -10.83
CA PHE A 185 21.00 22.90 -10.34
C PHE A 185 21.94 24.09 -10.52
N GLY A 186 23.25 23.85 -10.64
CA GLY A 186 24.26 24.89 -10.78
C GLY A 186 24.11 25.79 -12.00
N ASN A 187 23.38 25.37 -13.01
CA ASN A 187 23.18 26.15 -14.24
C ASN A 187 21.93 27.04 -14.24
N LEU A 188 20.98 26.83 -13.33
CA LEU A 188 19.78 27.69 -13.25
C LEU A 188 20.01 28.95 -12.41
N ALA A 189 20.85 28.87 -11.39
CA ALA A 189 21.20 30.05 -10.56
C ALA A 189 22.04 31.08 -11.31
N SER A 190 22.68 30.73 -12.42
CA SER A 190 23.50 31.64 -13.24
C SER A 190 22.79 32.28 -14.41
N SER A 191 21.51 31.99 -14.61
CA SER A 191 20.69 32.52 -15.72
C SER A 191 19.52 33.41 -15.28
N LEU A 192 19.50 33.79 -14.00
CA LEU A 192 18.68 34.86 -13.43
C LEU A 192 19.61 36.00 -12.96
#